data_8e82566ec6d441ac177cda39ef57bd87
#
_entry.id   8e82566ec6d441ac177cda39ef57bd87
#
_cell.length_a   1.000
_cell.length_b   1.000
_cell.length_c   1.000
_cell.angle_alpha   90.00
_cell.angle_beta   90.00
_cell.angle_gamma   90.00
#
_symmetry.space_group_name_H-M   'P 1'
#
loop_
_entity.id
_entity.type
_entity.pdbx_description
1 polymer ?
#
loop_
_entity_poly.entity_id
_entity_poly.type
_entity_poly.pdbx_seq_one_letter_code
_entity_poly.pdbx_strand_id
1 'polypeptide(L)'
;GLKVRRADAVGARIFVDGNSAAALGCVYGGATVCAWYPITPSSSLAESFQSWCRKLRHDPGTKQARYAIVQAEDEIASIGMVVGAGWNGARAFTATSGPGVSLMTEFIGLAYFAEIPVTIIDVQRGGPSTGMPTRTQQADLLAAAYASHGDTKHPLLLPQDPAECFEFAAAALDLADRLQTPVFLMTDLDIGMNQRLCEPFAWDDSRRHDRGKVLSAEQLEAGVDFGRYKDVDGDGIPWRTLPGTHASKGAYFTRGTTRDAYARYSEAGPDYLYNMQRLQKKWATTANLVPAPDRKSVV
;
A
#
# COMPACT_ATOMS: atom_id res chain seq x y z
N GLY A 1 47.65 -17.12 5.64
CA GLY A 1 46.22 -16.83 5.34
C GLY A 1 45.91 -15.39 5.66
N LEU A 2 45.04 -14.77 4.89
CA LEU A 2 44.52 -13.41 5.13
C LEU A 2 43.74 -13.39 6.43
N LYS A 3 44.05 -12.44 7.31
CA LYS A 3 43.34 -12.22 8.57
C LYS A 3 42.59 -10.90 8.44
N VAL A 4 41.25 -10.93 8.61
CA VAL A 4 40.44 -9.73 8.74
C VAL A 4 40.52 -9.28 10.20
N ARG A 5 40.85 -8.00 10.41
CA ARG A 5 40.82 -7.40 11.74
C ARG A 5 39.37 -7.27 12.21
N ARG A 6 39.11 -7.59 13.47
CA ARG A 6 37.85 -7.30 14.10
C ARG A 6 37.67 -5.78 14.16
N ALA A 7 36.48 -5.30 13.69
CA ALA A 7 36.09 -3.89 13.78
C ALA A 7 34.91 -3.79 14.74
N ASP A 8 35.09 -3.04 15.83
CA ASP A 8 34.04 -2.87 16.85
C ASP A 8 33.31 -1.53 16.74
N ALA A 9 33.33 -0.90 15.55
CA ALA A 9 32.71 0.42 15.28
C ALA A 9 31.24 0.32 14.85
N VAL A 10 30.57 -0.82 15.03
CA VAL A 10 29.16 -1.01 14.62
C VAL A 10 28.20 -0.30 15.58
N GLY A 11 28.54 -0.22 16.88
CA GLY A 11 27.67 0.36 17.89
C GLY A 11 26.37 -0.43 18.06
N ALA A 12 25.24 0.27 18.20
CA ALA A 12 23.92 -0.33 18.33
C ALA A 12 23.24 -0.64 16.99
N ARG A 13 23.91 -0.36 15.85
CA ARG A 13 23.35 -0.57 14.52
C ARG A 13 22.99 -2.03 14.26
N ILE A 14 21.93 -2.22 13.50
CA ILE A 14 21.46 -3.54 13.04
C ILE A 14 21.92 -3.79 11.60
N PHE A 15 21.96 -5.06 11.21
CA PHE A 15 22.32 -5.49 9.87
C PHE A 15 21.11 -6.17 9.24
N VAL A 16 20.50 -5.51 8.24
CA VAL A 16 19.20 -5.89 7.69
C VAL A 16 19.10 -5.50 6.21
N ASP A 17 18.32 -6.24 5.44
CA ASP A 17 17.95 -5.90 4.06
C ASP A 17 16.63 -5.13 4.00
N GLY A 18 16.39 -4.43 2.87
CA GLY A 18 15.20 -3.62 2.70
C GLY A 18 13.89 -4.41 2.68
N ASN A 19 13.88 -5.64 2.14
CA ASN A 19 12.69 -6.49 2.13
C ASN A 19 12.26 -6.88 3.54
N SER A 20 13.21 -7.28 4.38
CA SER A 20 12.95 -7.60 5.79
C SER A 20 12.50 -6.38 6.59
N ALA A 21 13.09 -5.22 6.30
CA ALA A 21 12.71 -3.94 6.91
C ALA A 21 11.31 -3.51 6.50
N ALA A 22 10.98 -3.52 5.21
CA ALA A 22 9.65 -3.20 4.69
C ALA A 22 8.57 -4.16 5.24
N ALA A 23 8.89 -5.46 5.33
CA ALA A 23 8.00 -6.45 5.92
C ALA A 23 7.67 -6.13 7.39
N LEU A 24 8.68 -5.76 8.18
CA LEU A 24 8.48 -5.32 9.56
C LEU A 24 7.69 -3.99 9.61
N GLY A 25 7.97 -3.07 8.68
CA GLY A 25 7.21 -1.83 8.50
C GLY A 25 5.74 -2.07 8.20
N CYS A 26 5.41 -3.10 7.39
CA CYS A 26 4.02 -3.52 7.16
C CYS A 26 3.36 -4.03 8.45
N VAL A 27 4.07 -4.80 9.27
CA VAL A 27 3.56 -5.22 10.59
C VAL A 27 3.34 -4.02 11.49
N TYR A 28 4.31 -3.13 11.60
CA TYR A 28 4.23 -1.89 12.38
C TYR A 28 3.11 -0.97 11.88
N GLY A 29 2.93 -0.87 10.56
CA GLY A 29 1.83 -0.18 9.91
C GLY A 29 0.47 -0.84 10.06
N GLY A 30 0.37 -1.98 10.75
CA GLY A 30 -0.90 -2.64 11.04
C GLY A 30 -1.46 -3.48 9.90
N ALA A 31 -0.65 -3.89 8.93
CA ALA A 31 -1.08 -4.82 7.90
C ALA A 31 -1.50 -6.17 8.52
N THR A 32 -2.65 -6.66 8.10
CA THR A 32 -3.20 -7.95 8.53
C THR A 32 -3.37 -8.95 7.38
N VAL A 33 -3.34 -8.47 6.14
CA VAL A 33 -3.48 -9.30 4.95
C VAL A 33 -2.33 -9.06 4.00
N CYS A 34 -1.68 -10.14 3.58
CA CYS A 34 -0.72 -10.17 2.49
C CYS A 34 -1.17 -11.23 1.49
N ALA A 35 -1.50 -10.83 0.27
CA ALA A 35 -1.70 -11.77 -0.83
C ALA A 35 -0.62 -11.52 -1.89
N TRP A 36 0.08 -12.57 -2.30
CA TRP A 36 1.28 -12.43 -3.11
C TRP A 36 1.49 -13.63 -4.03
N TYR A 37 2.31 -13.46 -5.04
CA TYR A 37 2.79 -14.52 -5.90
C TYR A 37 4.32 -14.48 -5.96
N PRO A 38 5.02 -15.63 -5.90
CA PRO A 38 6.48 -15.67 -5.86
C PRO A 38 7.13 -15.08 -7.11
N ILE A 39 7.91 -14.03 -6.92
CA ILE A 39 8.71 -13.41 -7.97
C ILE A 39 9.98 -12.78 -7.36
N THR A 40 11.14 -13.05 -7.95
CA THR A 40 12.40 -12.39 -7.56
C THR A 40 12.35 -10.92 -7.98
N PRO A 41 12.77 -9.96 -7.10
CA PRO A 41 13.38 -10.15 -5.78
C PRO A 41 12.40 -9.98 -4.59
N SER A 42 11.09 -9.93 -4.81
CA SER A 42 10.11 -9.58 -3.77
C SER A 42 9.71 -10.73 -2.83
N SER A 43 9.97 -11.98 -3.19
CA SER A 43 9.51 -13.16 -2.40
C SER A 43 9.97 -13.12 -0.94
N SER A 44 11.21 -12.73 -0.68
CA SER A 44 11.75 -12.64 0.68
C SER A 44 11.03 -11.62 1.56
N LEU A 45 10.37 -10.61 0.98
CA LEU A 45 9.54 -9.67 1.73
C LEU A 45 8.29 -10.37 2.31
N ALA A 46 7.55 -11.12 1.50
CA ALA A 46 6.38 -11.86 1.96
C ALA A 46 6.74 -12.94 2.98
N GLU A 47 7.85 -13.64 2.79
CA GLU A 47 8.39 -14.62 3.73
C GLU A 47 8.80 -13.97 5.06
N SER A 48 9.45 -12.81 5.02
CA SER A 48 9.80 -12.02 6.19
C SER A 48 8.56 -11.53 6.93
N PHE A 49 7.54 -11.03 6.21
CA PHE A 49 6.26 -10.65 6.80
C PHE A 49 5.60 -11.83 7.54
N GLN A 50 5.60 -13.01 6.93
CA GLN A 50 5.09 -14.23 7.59
C GLN A 50 5.87 -14.54 8.88
N SER A 51 7.19 -14.42 8.83
CA SER A 51 8.05 -14.66 10.00
C SER A 51 7.76 -13.69 11.13
N TRP A 52 7.59 -12.39 10.84
CA TRP A 52 7.23 -11.38 11.82
C TRP A 52 5.80 -11.57 12.36
N CYS A 53 4.83 -11.89 11.52
CA CYS A 53 3.46 -12.14 11.95
C CYS A 53 3.36 -13.34 12.91
N ARG A 54 4.10 -14.40 12.65
CA ARG A 54 4.18 -15.56 13.57
C ARG A 54 4.68 -15.17 14.97
N LYS A 55 5.54 -14.16 15.09
CA LYS A 55 6.08 -13.69 16.36
C LYS A 55 5.17 -12.66 17.04
N LEU A 56 4.55 -11.77 16.28
CA LEU A 56 3.95 -10.53 16.79
C LEU A 56 2.43 -10.47 16.65
N ARG A 57 1.79 -11.35 15.84
CA ARG A 57 0.39 -11.24 15.44
C ARG A 57 -0.45 -12.47 15.81
N HIS A 58 -0.16 -13.06 16.97
CA HIS A 58 -1.04 -14.06 17.57
C HIS A 58 -1.76 -13.48 18.79
N ASP A 59 -3.01 -13.89 18.99
CA ASP A 59 -3.71 -13.57 20.21
C ASP A 59 -3.00 -14.22 21.40
N PRO A 60 -2.63 -13.47 22.43
CA PRO A 60 -1.87 -14.03 23.54
C PRO A 60 -2.65 -15.09 24.35
N GLY A 61 -3.98 -15.00 24.41
CA GLY A 61 -4.83 -15.96 25.12
C GLY A 61 -5.20 -17.18 24.29
N THR A 62 -5.76 -16.93 23.09
CA THR A 62 -6.31 -18.01 22.24
C THR A 62 -5.28 -18.62 21.30
N LYS A 63 -4.11 -17.96 21.10
CA LYS A 63 -3.09 -18.30 20.12
C LYS A 63 -3.55 -18.25 18.66
N GLN A 64 -4.73 -17.71 18.41
CA GLN A 64 -5.22 -17.53 17.04
C GLN A 64 -4.40 -16.49 16.28
N ALA A 65 -4.17 -16.75 15.01
CA ALA A 65 -3.51 -15.80 14.11
C ALA A 65 -4.46 -14.62 13.82
N ARG A 66 -3.95 -13.40 13.98
CA ARG A 66 -4.65 -12.15 13.63
C ARG A 66 -4.13 -11.60 12.29
N TYR A 67 -3.87 -12.49 11.35
CA TYR A 67 -3.38 -12.16 10.02
C TYR A 67 -3.76 -13.27 9.03
N ALA A 68 -3.78 -12.91 7.76
CA ALA A 68 -3.90 -13.85 6.64
C ALA A 68 -2.78 -13.60 5.64
N ILE A 69 -2.08 -14.66 5.25
CA ILE A 69 -1.05 -14.61 4.22
C ILE A 69 -1.39 -15.67 3.20
N VAL A 70 -1.64 -15.24 1.96
CA VAL A 70 -2.10 -16.11 0.88
C VAL A 70 -1.10 -16.03 -0.27
N GLN A 71 -0.49 -17.17 -0.60
CA GLN A 71 0.16 -17.33 -1.89
C GLN A 71 -0.92 -17.60 -2.92
N ALA A 72 -1.13 -16.64 -3.81
CA ALA A 72 -2.14 -16.73 -4.85
C ALA A 72 -1.66 -17.58 -6.05
N GLU A 73 -2.53 -17.80 -7.00
CA GLU A 73 -2.21 -18.56 -8.21
C GLU A 73 -1.38 -17.74 -9.21
N ASP A 74 -1.59 -16.41 -9.20
CA ASP A 74 -0.83 -15.44 -9.98
C ASP A 74 -0.90 -14.02 -9.34
N GLU A 75 -0.29 -13.05 -10.00
CA GLU A 75 -0.31 -11.65 -9.56
C GLU A 75 -1.69 -11.02 -9.69
N ILE A 76 -2.49 -11.42 -10.66
CA ILE A 76 -3.86 -10.91 -10.87
C ILE A 76 -4.74 -11.34 -9.69
N ALA A 77 -4.67 -12.60 -9.30
CA ALA A 77 -5.36 -13.11 -8.13
C ALA A 77 -4.87 -12.44 -6.84
N SER A 78 -3.56 -12.21 -6.71
CA SER A 78 -2.96 -11.54 -5.56
C SER A 78 -3.56 -10.15 -5.34
N ILE A 79 -3.54 -9.30 -6.35
CA ILE A 79 -4.06 -7.94 -6.25
C ILE A 79 -5.57 -7.93 -6.04
N GLY A 80 -6.32 -8.85 -6.68
CA GLY A 80 -7.76 -8.99 -6.47
C GLY A 80 -8.11 -9.29 -5.02
N MET A 81 -7.35 -10.18 -4.35
CA MET A 81 -7.51 -10.50 -2.93
C MET A 81 -7.20 -9.28 -2.05
N VAL A 82 -6.15 -8.51 -2.37
CA VAL A 82 -5.79 -7.29 -1.63
C VAL A 82 -6.87 -6.22 -1.77
N VAL A 83 -7.41 -6.02 -2.97
CA VAL A 83 -8.52 -5.09 -3.22
C VAL A 83 -9.75 -5.49 -2.41
N GLY A 84 -10.13 -6.77 -2.43
CA GLY A 84 -11.26 -7.27 -1.63
C GLY A 84 -11.06 -7.12 -0.12
N ALA A 85 -9.84 -7.39 0.37
CA ALA A 85 -9.49 -7.19 1.77
C ALA A 85 -9.54 -5.70 2.18
N GLY A 86 -8.98 -4.81 1.35
CA GLY A 86 -9.00 -3.36 1.56
C GLY A 86 -10.43 -2.79 1.58
N TRP A 87 -11.31 -3.27 0.69
CA TRP A 87 -12.71 -2.89 0.69
C TRP A 87 -13.42 -3.30 1.99
N ASN A 88 -13.09 -4.46 2.54
CA ASN A 88 -13.59 -4.93 3.82
C ASN A 88 -12.96 -4.24 5.05
N GLY A 89 -12.01 -3.33 4.84
CA GLY A 89 -11.38 -2.57 5.91
C GLY A 89 -10.11 -3.20 6.48
N ALA A 90 -9.60 -4.29 5.91
CA ALA A 90 -8.28 -4.78 6.27
C ALA A 90 -7.19 -3.86 5.71
N ARG A 91 -6.09 -3.70 6.45
CA ARG A 91 -4.86 -3.12 5.90
C ARG A 91 -4.13 -4.23 5.16
N ALA A 92 -4.15 -4.14 3.83
CA ALA A 92 -3.71 -5.22 2.96
C ALA A 92 -2.65 -4.74 1.98
N PHE A 93 -1.73 -5.62 1.63
CA PHE A 93 -0.70 -5.34 0.65
C PHE A 93 -0.34 -6.57 -0.20
N THR A 94 0.28 -6.31 -1.34
CA THR A 94 0.99 -7.30 -2.14
C THR A 94 2.44 -6.86 -2.37
N ALA A 95 3.33 -7.83 -2.58
CA ALA A 95 4.71 -7.60 -2.96
C ALA A 95 4.97 -8.28 -4.31
N THR A 96 5.58 -7.54 -5.23
CA THR A 96 5.82 -8.00 -6.60
C THR A 96 7.06 -7.32 -7.22
N SER A 97 7.22 -7.45 -8.52
CA SER A 97 8.22 -6.78 -9.35
C SER A 97 7.55 -6.32 -10.65
N GLY A 98 8.24 -5.60 -11.51
CA GLY A 98 7.69 -5.02 -12.74
C GLY A 98 6.78 -5.90 -13.57
N PRO A 99 7.11 -7.18 -13.86
CA PRO A 99 6.20 -8.06 -14.57
C PRO A 99 4.85 -8.24 -13.90
N GLY A 100 4.83 -8.34 -12.56
CA GLY A 100 3.59 -8.45 -11.80
C GLY A 100 2.80 -7.15 -11.80
N VAL A 101 3.47 -5.98 -11.69
CA VAL A 101 2.79 -4.67 -11.83
C VAL A 101 2.06 -4.60 -13.16
N SER A 102 2.68 -5.05 -14.25
CA SER A 102 2.06 -5.10 -15.58
C SER A 102 0.78 -5.96 -15.61
N LEU A 103 0.79 -7.12 -14.95
CA LEU A 103 -0.38 -8.00 -14.87
C LEU A 103 -1.48 -7.45 -13.96
N MET A 104 -1.13 -6.70 -12.93
CA MET A 104 -2.05 -6.14 -11.94
C MET A 104 -2.84 -4.90 -12.42
N THR A 105 -2.51 -4.34 -13.59
CA THR A 105 -2.94 -3.00 -14.01
C THR A 105 -4.46 -2.79 -13.98
N GLU A 106 -5.27 -3.78 -14.37
CA GLU A 106 -6.73 -3.62 -14.34
C GLU A 106 -7.28 -3.51 -12.91
N PHE A 107 -6.82 -4.36 -11.99
CA PHE A 107 -7.23 -4.26 -10.58
C PHE A 107 -6.70 -3.00 -9.89
N ILE A 108 -5.53 -2.50 -10.29
CA ILE A 108 -5.00 -1.21 -9.82
C ILE A 108 -5.94 -0.08 -10.28
N GLY A 109 -6.38 -0.11 -11.53
CA GLY A 109 -7.38 0.83 -12.07
C GLY A 109 -8.72 0.74 -11.36
N LEU A 110 -9.20 -0.47 -11.07
CA LEU A 110 -10.40 -0.70 -10.26
C LEU A 110 -10.24 -0.07 -8.87
N ALA A 111 -9.15 -0.34 -8.18
CA ALA A 111 -8.90 0.20 -6.84
C ALA A 111 -8.80 1.75 -6.86
N TYR A 112 -8.17 2.33 -7.87
CA TYR A 112 -8.09 3.77 -8.07
C TYR A 112 -9.47 4.38 -8.28
N PHE A 113 -10.25 3.85 -9.23
CA PHE A 113 -11.54 4.45 -9.60
C PHE A 113 -12.63 4.17 -8.57
N ALA A 114 -12.67 2.97 -7.97
CA ALA A 114 -13.59 2.62 -6.89
C ALA A 114 -13.16 3.18 -5.52
N GLU A 115 -11.94 3.73 -5.44
CA GLU A 115 -11.35 4.33 -4.24
C GLU A 115 -11.23 3.34 -3.07
N ILE A 116 -10.51 2.28 -3.33
CA ILE A 116 -10.20 1.21 -2.38
C ILE A 116 -8.74 1.32 -1.96
N PRO A 117 -8.44 1.35 -0.65
CA PRO A 117 -7.07 1.34 -0.15
C PRO A 117 -6.33 0.05 -0.56
N VAL A 118 -5.17 0.22 -1.17
CA VAL A 118 -4.28 -0.88 -1.55
C VAL A 118 -2.84 -0.42 -1.39
N THR A 119 -1.98 -1.24 -0.81
CA THR A 119 -0.53 -1.02 -0.81
C THR A 119 0.15 -2.05 -1.71
N ILE A 120 0.98 -1.56 -2.62
CA ILE A 120 1.74 -2.41 -3.54
C ILE A 120 3.22 -2.13 -3.32
N ILE A 121 3.99 -3.16 -3.02
CA ILE A 121 5.44 -3.05 -2.87
C ILE A 121 6.07 -3.63 -4.12
N ASP A 122 6.66 -2.75 -4.94
CA ASP A 122 7.38 -3.12 -6.15
C ASP A 122 8.88 -3.16 -5.86
N VAL A 123 9.42 -4.37 -5.84
CA VAL A 123 10.86 -4.58 -5.73
C VAL A 123 11.41 -4.74 -7.14
N GLN A 124 11.86 -3.63 -7.72
CA GLN A 124 12.21 -3.51 -9.13
C GLN A 124 13.43 -4.34 -9.53
N ARG A 125 13.42 -4.79 -10.77
CA ARG A 125 14.53 -5.54 -11.39
C ARG A 125 14.68 -5.17 -12.86
N GLY A 126 15.73 -5.66 -13.51
CA GLY A 126 15.98 -5.39 -14.92
C GLY A 126 14.86 -5.91 -15.83
N GLY A 127 14.25 -5.00 -16.61
CA GLY A 127 13.28 -5.27 -17.68
C GLY A 127 13.91 -5.19 -19.06
N PRO A 128 13.10 -5.20 -20.16
CA PRO A 128 11.66 -5.43 -20.20
C PRO A 128 11.26 -6.91 -20.08
N SER A 129 9.94 -7.15 -19.88
CA SER A 129 9.32 -8.48 -19.68
C SER A 129 9.94 -9.19 -18.46
N THR A 130 10.25 -10.47 -18.56
CA THR A 130 10.94 -11.21 -17.50
C THR A 130 12.31 -10.62 -17.20
N GLY A 131 12.96 -10.06 -18.21
CA GLY A 131 14.19 -9.26 -18.11
C GLY A 131 15.36 -9.99 -17.46
N MET A 132 15.96 -9.34 -16.50
CA MET A 132 17.09 -9.87 -15.71
C MET A 132 16.71 -9.96 -14.22
N PRO A 133 16.15 -11.09 -13.76
CA PRO A 133 15.58 -11.23 -12.42
C PRO A 133 16.55 -10.95 -11.27
N THR A 134 17.86 -11.03 -11.53
CA THR A 134 18.92 -10.86 -10.53
C THR A 134 19.80 -9.63 -10.80
N ARG A 135 19.28 -8.65 -11.54
CA ARG A 135 20.00 -7.40 -11.82
C ARG A 135 19.15 -6.21 -11.44
N THR A 136 19.78 -5.27 -10.76
CA THR A 136 19.14 -4.02 -10.29
C THR A 136 18.83 -3.10 -11.45
N GLN A 137 17.62 -2.60 -11.49
CA GLN A 137 17.20 -1.52 -12.37
C GLN A 137 15.93 -0.89 -11.79
N GLN A 138 15.75 0.41 -11.96
CA GLN A 138 14.54 1.14 -11.61
C GLN A 138 13.79 1.54 -12.89
N ALA A 139 13.20 0.57 -13.57
CA ALA A 139 12.52 0.75 -14.85
C ALA A 139 11.00 0.89 -14.76
N ASP A 140 10.42 0.68 -13.57
CA ASP A 140 8.98 0.54 -13.40
C ASP A 140 8.29 1.85 -12.95
N LEU A 141 9.05 2.94 -12.73
CA LEU A 141 8.54 4.19 -12.16
C LEU A 141 7.35 4.78 -12.93
N LEU A 142 7.47 4.91 -14.25
CA LEU A 142 6.38 5.46 -15.07
C LEU A 142 5.22 4.48 -15.19
N ALA A 143 5.51 3.17 -15.30
CA ALA A 143 4.49 2.12 -15.35
C ALA A 143 3.66 2.10 -14.06
N ALA A 144 4.30 2.23 -12.90
CA ALA A 144 3.61 2.30 -11.61
C ALA A 144 2.86 3.63 -11.41
N ALA A 145 3.50 4.77 -11.77
CA ALA A 145 2.90 6.10 -11.58
C ALA A 145 1.57 6.28 -12.32
N TYR A 146 1.42 5.60 -13.48
CA TYR A 146 0.26 5.70 -14.36
C TYR A 146 -0.35 4.33 -14.67
N ALA A 147 -0.20 3.38 -13.75
CA ALA A 147 -0.72 2.02 -13.94
C ALA A 147 -2.22 2.01 -14.22
N SER A 148 -2.64 1.18 -15.16
CA SER A 148 -3.97 1.08 -15.76
C SER A 148 -4.22 2.02 -16.94
N HIS A 149 -5.38 1.88 -17.56
CA HIS A 149 -5.85 2.74 -18.66
C HIS A 149 -6.64 3.94 -18.11
N GLY A 150 -6.84 4.96 -18.94
CA GLY A 150 -7.48 6.21 -18.54
C GLY A 150 -6.52 7.14 -17.78
N ASP A 151 -7.06 8.07 -17.01
CA ASP A 151 -6.30 9.15 -16.36
C ASP A 151 -5.92 8.81 -14.92
N THR A 152 -5.31 7.65 -14.71
CA THR A 152 -4.87 7.18 -13.38
C THR A 152 -3.57 7.84 -12.95
N LYS A 153 -3.41 8.05 -11.65
CA LYS A 153 -2.18 8.54 -11.01
C LYS A 153 -2.02 7.90 -9.63
N HIS A 154 -0.83 7.40 -9.35
CA HIS A 154 -0.55 6.72 -8.08
C HIS A 154 0.60 7.36 -7.32
N PRO A 155 0.49 7.55 -5.99
CA PRO A 155 1.61 7.96 -5.16
C PRO A 155 2.70 6.88 -5.14
N LEU A 156 3.95 7.30 -5.33
CA LEU A 156 5.13 6.45 -5.24
C LEU A 156 5.99 6.91 -4.07
N LEU A 157 6.31 6.02 -3.14
CA LEU A 157 7.28 6.24 -2.08
C LEU A 157 8.58 5.52 -2.47
N LEU A 158 9.69 6.25 -2.47
CA LEU A 158 10.99 5.75 -2.91
C LEU A 158 11.98 5.78 -1.74
N PRO A 159 12.11 4.69 -0.97
CA PRO A 159 13.06 4.60 0.11
C PRO A 159 14.50 4.47 -0.44
N GLN A 160 15.45 5.08 0.25
CA GLN A 160 16.87 5.02 -0.10
C GLN A 160 17.64 3.92 0.64
N ASP A 161 17.10 3.42 1.74
CA ASP A 161 17.78 2.46 2.62
C ASP A 161 16.77 1.61 3.43
N PRO A 162 17.22 0.61 4.21
CA PRO A 162 16.34 -0.22 5.02
C PRO A 162 15.53 0.54 6.08
N ALA A 163 16.04 1.65 6.62
CA ALA A 163 15.30 2.44 7.61
C ALA A 163 14.07 3.09 6.96
N GLU A 164 14.26 3.72 5.80
CA GLU A 164 13.15 4.26 5.02
C GLU A 164 12.22 3.16 4.46
N CYS A 165 12.73 1.95 4.14
CA CYS A 165 11.88 0.83 3.78
C CYS A 165 10.90 0.48 4.91
N PHE A 166 11.34 0.49 6.16
CA PHE A 166 10.49 0.27 7.33
C PHE A 166 9.47 1.40 7.50
N GLU A 167 9.92 2.64 7.49
CA GLU A 167 9.08 3.82 7.71
C GLU A 167 8.05 3.99 6.59
N PHE A 168 8.48 3.89 5.33
CA PHE A 168 7.61 4.12 4.19
C PHE A 168 6.63 2.97 3.94
N ALA A 169 6.94 1.74 4.35
CA ALA A 169 5.97 0.65 4.33
C ALA A 169 4.79 0.94 5.28
N ALA A 170 5.07 1.45 6.47
CA ALA A 170 4.03 1.86 7.41
C ALA A 170 3.27 3.10 6.90
N ALA A 171 3.97 4.08 6.33
CA ALA A 171 3.38 5.29 5.75
C ALA A 171 2.51 4.98 4.53
N ALA A 172 2.91 4.05 3.66
CA ALA A 172 2.13 3.63 2.51
C ALA A 172 0.76 3.06 2.89
N LEU A 173 0.68 2.30 3.97
CA LEU A 173 -0.58 1.79 4.51
C LEU A 173 -1.47 2.91 5.06
N ASP A 174 -0.90 3.89 5.76
CA ASP A 174 -1.65 5.05 6.25
C ASP A 174 -2.14 5.93 5.08
N LEU A 175 -1.28 6.19 4.10
CA LEU A 175 -1.65 6.96 2.91
C LEU A 175 -2.72 6.27 2.08
N ALA A 176 -2.62 4.94 1.89
CA ALA A 176 -3.64 4.18 1.18
C ALA A 176 -5.01 4.31 1.84
N ASP A 177 -5.10 4.15 3.16
CA ASP A 177 -6.34 4.31 3.91
C ASP A 177 -6.86 5.75 3.88
N ARG A 178 -5.98 6.73 4.12
CA ARG A 178 -6.33 8.15 4.15
C ARG A 178 -6.82 8.66 2.82
N LEU A 179 -6.12 8.31 1.74
CA LEU A 179 -6.44 8.74 0.38
C LEU A 179 -7.46 7.84 -0.32
N GLN A 180 -7.69 6.63 0.20
CA GLN A 180 -8.55 5.62 -0.43
C GLN A 180 -8.12 5.38 -1.88
N THR A 181 -6.87 4.94 -2.06
CA THR A 181 -6.25 4.77 -3.38
C THR A 181 -5.09 3.77 -3.32
N PRO A 182 -4.68 3.17 -4.44
CA PRO A 182 -3.42 2.45 -4.50
C PRO A 182 -2.22 3.36 -4.19
N VAL A 183 -1.32 2.88 -3.33
CA VAL A 183 -0.04 3.53 -3.00
C VAL A 183 1.08 2.52 -3.22
N PHE A 184 2.12 2.94 -3.92
CA PHE A 184 3.28 2.12 -4.20
C PHE A 184 4.44 2.44 -3.26
N LEU A 185 5.09 1.40 -2.76
CA LEU A 185 6.44 1.46 -2.21
C LEU A 185 7.40 0.90 -3.27
N MET A 186 8.24 1.75 -3.81
CA MET A 186 9.13 1.44 -4.93
C MET A 186 10.55 1.20 -4.41
N THR A 187 10.93 -0.04 -4.25
CA THR A 187 12.32 -0.44 -3.95
C THR A 187 12.97 -1.03 -5.21
N ASP A 188 14.13 -1.60 -5.06
CA ASP A 188 14.79 -2.37 -6.10
C ASP A 188 15.55 -3.56 -5.49
N LEU A 189 16.13 -4.39 -6.35
CA LEU A 189 16.86 -5.57 -5.95
C LEU A 189 18.04 -5.24 -4.99
N ASP A 190 18.74 -4.13 -5.21
CA ASP A 190 19.89 -3.75 -4.38
C ASP A 190 19.44 -3.36 -2.96
N ILE A 191 18.46 -2.47 -2.85
CA ILE A 191 17.90 -2.09 -1.54
C ILE A 191 17.21 -3.28 -0.88
N GLY A 192 16.42 -4.04 -1.65
CA GLY A 192 15.58 -5.11 -1.14
C GLY A 192 16.34 -6.32 -0.63
N MET A 193 17.45 -6.72 -1.27
CA MET A 193 18.13 -7.98 -0.98
C MET A 193 19.51 -7.83 -0.36
N ASN A 194 20.15 -6.66 -0.45
CA ASN A 194 21.47 -6.46 0.16
C ASN A 194 21.35 -5.98 1.60
N GLN A 195 22.04 -6.67 2.49
CA GLN A 195 22.09 -6.29 3.90
C GLN A 195 22.97 -5.06 4.10
N ARG A 196 22.48 -4.11 4.88
CA ARG A 196 23.16 -2.86 5.22
C ARG A 196 23.11 -2.62 6.72
N LEU A 197 24.09 -1.87 7.22
CA LEU A 197 24.04 -1.36 8.58
C LEU A 197 23.11 -0.15 8.64
N CYS A 198 22.14 -0.17 9.53
CA CYS A 198 21.28 0.98 9.82
C CYS A 198 21.04 1.11 11.33
N GLU A 199 20.58 2.29 11.75
CA GLU A 199 20.14 2.48 13.13
C GLU A 199 18.91 1.60 13.41
N PRO A 200 18.73 1.17 14.68
CA PRO A 200 17.53 0.43 15.08
C PRO A 200 16.27 1.20 14.72
N PHE A 201 15.25 0.50 14.22
CA PHE A 201 13.99 1.13 13.84
C PHE A 201 13.28 1.74 15.04
N ALA A 202 12.75 2.94 14.89
CA ALA A 202 11.91 3.56 15.90
C ALA A 202 10.58 2.80 15.99
N TRP A 203 10.32 2.20 17.16
CA TRP A 203 9.10 1.46 17.43
C TRP A 203 8.34 2.12 18.57
N ASP A 204 7.10 2.56 18.27
CA ASP A 204 6.20 3.19 19.23
C ASP A 204 4.90 2.36 19.32
N ASP A 205 4.72 1.69 20.44
CA ASP A 205 3.51 0.88 20.71
C ASP A 205 2.24 1.73 20.84
N SER A 206 2.37 3.04 21.06
CA SER A 206 1.25 3.98 21.14
C SER A 206 0.77 4.47 19.77
N ARG A 207 1.48 4.16 18.70
CA ARG A 207 1.16 4.59 17.32
C ARG A 207 -0.26 4.18 16.95
N ARG A 208 -1.03 5.14 16.49
CA ARG A 208 -2.37 4.91 15.93
C ARG A 208 -2.29 4.95 14.41
N HIS A 209 -2.93 3.97 13.78
CA HIS A 209 -3.00 3.90 12.33
C HIS A 209 -3.98 4.95 11.80
N ASP A 210 -3.57 5.71 10.80
CA ASP A 210 -4.47 6.63 10.09
C ASP A 210 -5.41 5.81 9.19
N ARG A 211 -6.69 5.79 9.55
CA ARG A 211 -7.74 5.10 8.78
C ARG A 211 -8.47 6.01 7.80
N GLY A 212 -8.07 7.29 7.75
CA GLY A 212 -8.76 8.29 6.95
C GLY A 212 -10.19 8.56 7.39
N LYS A 213 -11.01 8.99 6.45
CA LYS A 213 -12.41 9.37 6.68
C LYS A 213 -13.33 8.13 6.73
N VAL A 214 -13.50 7.55 7.91
CA VAL A 214 -14.41 6.42 8.15
C VAL A 214 -15.52 6.87 9.11
N LEU A 215 -16.77 6.75 8.69
CA LEU A 215 -17.94 7.06 9.54
C LEU A 215 -18.16 5.95 10.59
N SER A 216 -18.52 6.37 11.79
CA SER A 216 -18.95 5.47 12.86
C SER A 216 -20.45 5.18 12.80
N ALA A 217 -20.90 4.17 13.56
CA ALA A 217 -22.32 3.87 13.71
C ALA A 217 -23.09 5.05 14.30
N GLU A 218 -22.52 5.74 15.30
CA GLU A 218 -23.11 6.89 15.97
C GLU A 218 -23.32 8.07 15.02
N GLN A 219 -22.34 8.33 14.13
CA GLN A 219 -22.44 9.37 13.12
C GLN A 219 -23.57 9.06 12.12
N LEU A 220 -23.70 7.80 11.71
CA LEU A 220 -24.78 7.35 10.83
C LEU A 220 -26.16 7.44 11.53
N GLU A 221 -26.24 7.13 12.82
CA GLU A 221 -27.47 7.32 13.61
C GLU A 221 -27.86 8.78 13.76
N ALA A 222 -26.88 9.68 13.91
CA ALA A 222 -27.09 11.11 13.98
C ALA A 222 -27.58 11.74 12.65
N GLY A 223 -27.71 10.94 11.59
CA GLY A 223 -28.33 11.38 10.33
C GLY A 223 -27.36 12.09 9.37
N VAL A 224 -26.08 11.76 9.40
CA VAL A 224 -25.13 12.25 8.39
C VAL A 224 -25.62 11.88 6.98
N ASP A 225 -25.66 12.87 6.08
CA ASP A 225 -25.95 12.65 4.67
C ASP A 225 -24.76 11.96 3.98
N PHE A 226 -24.76 10.64 4.08
CA PHE A 226 -23.69 9.81 3.54
C PHE A 226 -23.82 9.57 2.04
N GLY A 227 -22.86 10.11 1.29
CA GLY A 227 -22.61 9.76 -0.10
C GLY A 227 -21.18 9.24 -0.27
N ARG A 228 -21.05 7.98 -0.72
CA ARG A 228 -19.72 7.32 -0.80
C ARG A 228 -18.71 8.09 -1.62
N TYR A 229 -19.14 8.86 -2.60
CA TYR A 229 -18.28 9.64 -3.48
C TYR A 229 -18.51 11.15 -3.37
N LYS A 230 -19.12 11.59 -2.26
CA LYS A 230 -19.39 13.00 -2.00
C LYS A 230 -18.17 13.67 -1.41
N ASP A 231 -17.69 14.75 -2.04
CA ASP A 231 -16.63 15.61 -1.48
C ASP A 231 -17.26 16.61 -0.52
N VAL A 232 -17.20 16.33 0.77
CA VAL A 232 -17.82 17.15 1.82
C VAL A 232 -16.90 18.30 2.24
N ASP A 233 -15.59 18.03 2.34
CA ASP A 233 -14.62 18.96 2.92
C ASP A 233 -13.86 19.76 1.86
N GLY A 234 -14.06 19.42 0.60
CA GLY A 234 -13.41 20.10 -0.49
C GLY A 234 -11.97 19.67 -0.76
N ASP A 235 -11.52 18.53 -0.24
CA ASP A 235 -10.18 17.97 -0.47
C ASP A 235 -10.15 16.83 -1.50
N GLY A 236 -11.32 16.47 -2.06
CA GLY A 236 -11.49 15.39 -3.01
C GLY A 236 -11.58 13.98 -2.42
N ILE A 237 -11.40 13.84 -1.09
CA ILE A 237 -11.41 12.55 -0.40
C ILE A 237 -12.80 12.34 0.24
N PRO A 238 -13.57 11.34 -0.21
CA PRO A 238 -14.91 11.11 0.33
C PRO A 238 -14.87 10.35 1.65
N TRP A 239 -15.96 10.42 2.40
CA TRP A 239 -16.19 9.54 3.54
C TRP A 239 -16.53 8.13 3.07
N ARG A 240 -16.13 7.13 3.86
CA ARG A 240 -16.50 5.73 3.66
C ARG A 240 -17.05 5.10 4.93
N THR A 241 -17.75 4.02 4.77
CA THR A 241 -18.11 3.07 5.84
C THR A 241 -17.40 1.77 5.56
N LEU A 242 -17.29 0.93 6.56
CA LEU A 242 -16.79 -0.44 6.42
C LEU A 242 -17.95 -1.42 6.58
N PRO A 243 -17.90 -2.60 5.94
CA PRO A 243 -18.90 -3.63 6.17
C PRO A 243 -19.07 -3.93 7.66
N GLY A 244 -20.32 -3.96 8.13
CA GLY A 244 -20.63 -4.18 9.54
C GLY A 244 -20.61 -2.92 10.43
N THR A 245 -20.30 -1.73 9.89
CA THR A 245 -20.36 -0.48 10.68
C THR A 245 -21.74 -0.22 11.24
N HIS A 246 -22.82 -0.49 10.50
CA HIS A 246 -24.19 -0.28 10.93
C HIS A 246 -25.13 -1.30 10.29
N ALA A 247 -26.20 -1.69 11.01
CA ALA A 247 -27.13 -2.74 10.58
C ALA A 247 -27.95 -2.39 9.31
N SER A 248 -28.27 -1.10 9.11
CA SER A 248 -29.18 -0.66 8.03
C SER A 248 -28.77 0.63 7.33
N LYS A 249 -27.71 1.32 7.78
CA LYS A 249 -27.27 2.60 7.25
C LYS A 249 -25.83 2.51 6.74
N GLY A 250 -25.46 3.40 5.81
CA GLY A 250 -24.09 3.51 5.30
C GLY A 250 -23.69 2.43 4.31
N ALA A 251 -24.59 1.54 3.89
CA ALA A 251 -24.29 0.55 2.87
C ALA A 251 -24.19 1.22 1.49
N TYR A 252 -23.23 0.75 0.68
CA TYR A 252 -23.05 1.18 -0.70
C TYR A 252 -22.53 0.02 -1.54
N PHE A 253 -22.65 0.15 -2.85
CA PHE A 253 -22.08 -0.80 -3.79
C PHE A 253 -20.89 -0.18 -4.50
N THR A 254 -19.71 -0.78 -4.33
CA THR A 254 -18.51 -0.37 -5.05
C THR A 254 -18.50 -0.97 -6.46
N ARG A 255 -18.10 -0.17 -7.44
CA ARG A 255 -18.02 -0.61 -8.84
C ARG A 255 -16.91 0.12 -9.60
N GLY A 256 -16.40 -0.52 -10.62
CA GLY A 256 -15.47 0.07 -11.57
C GLY A 256 -16.12 0.97 -12.64
N THR A 257 -17.46 0.99 -12.71
CA THR A 257 -18.21 1.85 -13.63
C THR A 257 -18.45 3.23 -13.02
N THR A 258 -18.82 4.20 -13.86
CA THR A 258 -19.19 5.56 -13.42
C THR A 258 -20.44 5.53 -12.54
N ARG A 259 -20.57 6.50 -11.65
CA ARG A 259 -21.57 6.58 -10.59
C ARG A 259 -21.81 8.03 -10.17
N ASP A 260 -22.96 8.27 -9.54
CA ASP A 260 -23.22 9.52 -8.84
C ASP A 260 -22.49 9.60 -7.47
N ALA A 261 -22.66 10.72 -6.77
CA ALA A 261 -22.06 10.95 -5.46
C ALA A 261 -22.53 9.94 -4.38
N TYR A 262 -23.64 9.25 -4.58
CA TYR A 262 -24.24 8.26 -3.69
C TYR A 262 -23.95 6.80 -4.10
N ALA A 263 -22.99 6.60 -5.00
CA ALA A 263 -22.60 5.28 -5.52
C ALA A 263 -23.65 4.58 -6.41
N ARG A 264 -24.65 5.29 -6.91
CA ARG A 264 -25.60 4.74 -7.87
C ARG A 264 -24.97 4.75 -9.26
N TYR A 265 -25.18 3.69 -10.02
CA TYR A 265 -24.72 3.63 -11.41
C TYR A 265 -25.25 4.82 -12.23
N SER A 266 -24.35 5.47 -12.97
CA SER A 266 -24.69 6.58 -13.85
C SER A 266 -23.64 6.70 -14.97
N GLU A 267 -24.10 6.85 -16.21
CA GLU A 267 -23.27 7.21 -17.37
C GLU A 267 -23.53 8.66 -17.83
N ALA A 268 -24.20 9.45 -16.99
CA ALA A 268 -24.44 10.86 -17.27
C ALA A 268 -23.11 11.65 -17.26
N GLY A 269 -22.90 12.48 -18.30
CA GLY A 269 -21.68 13.29 -18.42
C GLY A 269 -21.35 14.13 -17.19
N PRO A 270 -22.34 14.80 -16.54
CA PRO A 270 -22.09 15.55 -15.31
C PRO A 270 -21.54 14.70 -14.15
N ASP A 271 -22.03 13.47 -13.95
CA ASP A 271 -21.56 12.57 -12.90
C ASP A 271 -20.13 12.09 -13.17
N TYR A 272 -19.84 11.77 -14.44
CA TYR A 272 -18.47 11.42 -14.85
C TYR A 272 -17.51 12.60 -14.60
N LEU A 273 -17.87 13.78 -15.06
CA LEU A 273 -17.05 14.98 -14.88
C LEU A 273 -16.80 15.29 -13.39
N TYR A 274 -17.84 15.18 -12.55
CA TYR A 274 -17.71 15.35 -11.11
C TYR A 274 -16.70 14.38 -10.50
N ASN A 275 -16.81 13.09 -10.82
CA ASN A 275 -15.88 12.07 -10.31
C ASN A 275 -14.43 12.35 -10.75
N MET A 276 -14.20 12.69 -12.02
CA MET A 276 -12.85 12.95 -12.51
C MET A 276 -12.24 14.22 -11.90
N GLN A 277 -13.00 15.30 -11.78
CA GLN A 277 -12.55 16.53 -11.11
C GLN A 277 -12.24 16.29 -9.62
N ARG A 278 -13.06 15.50 -8.94
CA ARG A 278 -12.83 15.12 -7.55
C ARG A 278 -11.56 14.28 -7.39
N LEU A 279 -11.33 13.31 -8.26
CA LEU A 279 -10.09 12.52 -8.26
C LEU A 279 -8.83 13.38 -8.53
N GLN A 280 -8.93 14.36 -9.44
CA GLN A 280 -7.84 15.33 -9.67
C GLN A 280 -7.57 16.18 -8.42
N LYS A 281 -8.63 16.61 -7.73
CA LYS A 281 -8.51 17.35 -6.47
C LYS A 281 -7.86 16.50 -5.37
N LYS A 282 -8.30 15.25 -5.21
CA LYS A 282 -7.65 14.29 -4.31
C LYS A 282 -6.17 14.12 -4.63
N TRP A 283 -5.79 14.06 -5.91
CA TRP A 283 -4.39 14.02 -6.33
C TRP A 283 -3.62 15.27 -5.90
N ALA A 284 -4.19 16.46 -6.06
CA ALA A 284 -3.56 17.70 -5.57
C ALA A 284 -3.38 17.70 -4.05
N THR A 285 -4.37 17.21 -3.29
CA THR A 285 -4.30 17.02 -1.84
C THR A 285 -3.18 16.05 -1.46
N THR A 286 -2.98 15.00 -2.23
CA THR A 286 -1.93 13.98 -2.00
C THR A 286 -0.53 14.59 -1.93
N ALA A 287 -0.23 15.60 -2.72
CA ALA A 287 1.08 16.25 -2.75
C ALA A 287 1.50 16.85 -1.40
N ASN A 288 0.55 17.17 -0.53
CA ASN A 288 0.81 17.73 0.80
C ASN A 288 0.94 16.65 1.89
N LEU A 289 0.71 15.39 1.55
CA LEU A 289 0.63 14.27 2.50
C LEU A 289 1.78 13.28 2.35
N VAL A 290 2.42 13.26 1.19
CA VAL A 290 3.57 12.40 0.91
C VAL A 290 4.86 13.02 1.45
N PRO A 291 5.87 12.21 1.82
CA PRO A 291 7.19 12.72 2.17
C PRO A 291 7.77 13.59 1.04
N ALA A 292 8.35 14.73 1.39
CA ALA A 292 9.01 15.58 0.43
C ALA A 292 10.31 14.91 -0.08
N PRO A 293 10.60 14.98 -1.39
CA PRO A 293 11.86 14.45 -1.90
C PRO A 293 13.06 15.19 -1.29
N ASP A 294 14.11 14.47 -0.92
CA ASP A 294 15.37 15.08 -0.53
C ASP A 294 16.07 15.68 -1.77
N ARG A 295 16.15 17.00 -1.80
CA ARG A 295 16.79 17.74 -2.90
C ARG A 295 18.31 17.83 -2.78
N LYS A 296 18.91 17.33 -1.70
CA LYS A 296 20.37 17.40 -1.49
C LYS A 296 21.14 16.32 -2.22
N SER A 297 20.48 15.26 -2.64
CA SER A 297 21.09 14.15 -3.36
C SER A 297 21.09 14.31 -4.90
N VAL A 298 20.66 15.46 -5.41
CA VAL A 298 20.74 15.77 -6.86
C VAL A 298 22.05 16.47 -7.14
N VAL A 299 23.12 15.70 -7.26
CA VAL A 299 24.41 16.12 -7.84
C VAL A 299 24.75 15.20 -9.00
#